data_eb299ad5cbdeba0badb892ab1a63ee2a
#
_entry.id   eb299ad5cbdeba0badb892ab1a63ee2a
#
_cell.length_a   1.000
_cell.length_b   1.000
_cell.length_c   1.000
_cell.angle_alpha   90.00
_cell.angle_beta   90.00
_cell.angle_gamma   90.00
#
_symmetry.space_group_name_H-M   'P 1'
#
loop_
_entity.id
_entity.type
_entity.pdbx_description
1 polymer ?
#
loop_
_entity_poly.entity_id
_entity_poly.type
_entity_poly.pdbx_seq_one_letter_code
_entity_poly.pdbx_strand_id
1 'polypeptide(L)'
;MGLGNPGSDYERTRHNVGFRVVAVCAESASVTFQKFKSHGVTAAIKHPSGVTLRLAAPSSFMNRSGTPVAAMASFHKIPPERIIVIHDELDLEPGVVRLKFGGGHAGHNGLRDIARMLGTTDFGRVRVGIGRPEGRMPPADFVLGRFSAAEEEALPAVLELACRGAEAMATEGLLAAQQRIHPLS
;
A
#
# COMPACT_ATOMS: atom_id res chain seq x y z
N MET A 1 0.83 -4.59 -3.44
CA MET A 1 0.82 -5.03 -2.04
C MET A 1 0.28 -3.91 -1.17
N GLY A 2 -0.92 -4.05 -0.60
CA GLY A 2 -1.42 -3.12 0.41
C GLY A 2 -0.98 -3.57 1.79
N LEU A 3 -0.53 -2.65 2.65
CA LEU A 3 -0.17 -2.95 4.04
C LEU A 3 -1.33 -2.64 4.99
N GLY A 4 -1.39 -3.38 6.09
CA GLY A 4 -2.37 -3.24 7.16
C GLY A 4 -2.21 -4.32 8.21
N ASN A 5 -2.92 -4.18 9.32
CA ASN A 5 -3.04 -5.18 10.37
C ASN A 5 -4.30 -6.02 10.18
N PRO A 6 -4.26 -7.33 10.44
CA PRO A 6 -5.43 -8.19 10.37
C PRO A 6 -6.39 -7.95 11.55
N GLY A 7 -7.68 -8.16 11.32
CA GLY A 7 -8.74 -8.07 12.34
C GLY A 7 -9.60 -6.82 12.23
N SER A 8 -10.86 -6.97 12.64
CA SER A 8 -11.92 -5.94 12.54
C SER A 8 -11.56 -4.63 13.28
N ASP A 9 -10.78 -4.71 14.35
CA ASP A 9 -10.39 -3.54 15.14
C ASP A 9 -9.48 -2.58 14.35
N TYR A 10 -8.76 -3.10 13.34
CA TYR A 10 -7.81 -2.34 12.53
C TYR A 10 -8.35 -1.87 11.19
N GLU A 11 -9.47 -2.42 10.71
CA GLU A 11 -9.99 -2.18 9.35
C GLU A 11 -10.14 -0.70 8.99
N ARG A 12 -10.51 0.13 9.98
CA ARG A 12 -10.74 1.57 9.81
C ARG A 12 -9.61 2.45 10.33
N THR A 13 -8.48 1.86 10.71
CA THR A 13 -7.32 2.64 11.15
C THR A 13 -6.56 3.23 9.98
N ARG A 14 -5.83 4.33 10.23
CA ARG A 14 -4.94 4.96 9.23
C ARG A 14 -3.90 3.98 8.70
N HIS A 15 -3.37 3.11 9.57
CA HIS A 15 -2.37 2.11 9.22
C HIS A 15 -2.87 1.04 8.23
N ASN A 16 -4.19 0.90 8.08
CA ASN A 16 -4.81 -0.03 7.14
C ASN A 16 -5.18 0.59 5.79
N VAL A 17 -4.78 1.84 5.52
CA VAL A 17 -5.08 2.50 4.24
C VAL A 17 -4.59 1.69 3.04
N GLY A 18 -3.44 1.01 3.16
CA GLY A 18 -2.92 0.14 2.10
C GLY A 18 -3.87 -1.03 1.77
N PHE A 19 -4.47 -1.67 2.78
CA PHE A 19 -5.50 -2.71 2.58
C PHE A 19 -6.72 -2.15 1.88
N ARG A 20 -7.17 -0.95 2.27
CA ARG A 20 -8.32 -0.28 1.66
C ARG A 20 -8.06 0.04 0.18
N VAL A 21 -6.85 0.49 -0.18
CA VAL A 21 -6.49 0.74 -1.59
C VAL A 21 -6.55 -0.53 -2.43
N VAL A 22 -5.95 -1.64 -1.98
CA VAL A 22 -6.00 -2.87 -2.80
C VAL A 22 -7.40 -3.46 -2.88
N ALA A 23 -8.27 -3.21 -1.90
CA ALA A 23 -9.69 -3.57 -1.97
C ALA A 23 -10.41 -2.78 -3.08
N VAL A 24 -10.20 -1.47 -3.15
CA VAL A 24 -10.72 -0.60 -4.23
C VAL A 24 -10.20 -1.06 -5.60
N CYS A 25 -8.90 -1.39 -5.71
CA CYS A 25 -8.35 -1.92 -6.97
C CYS A 25 -9.01 -3.24 -7.40
N ALA A 26 -9.31 -4.13 -6.45
CA ALA A 26 -9.98 -5.40 -6.74
C ALA A 26 -11.43 -5.18 -7.19
N GLU A 27 -12.16 -4.29 -6.52
CA GLU A 27 -13.53 -3.92 -6.84
C GLU A 27 -13.62 -3.30 -8.24
N SER A 28 -12.79 -2.29 -8.54
CA SER A 28 -12.73 -1.61 -9.83
C SER A 28 -12.44 -2.57 -10.98
N ALA A 29 -11.61 -3.59 -10.74
CA ALA A 29 -11.30 -4.61 -11.73
C ALA A 29 -12.25 -5.82 -11.70
N SER A 30 -13.27 -5.81 -10.84
CA SER A 30 -14.22 -6.92 -10.65
C SER A 30 -13.53 -8.27 -10.38
N VAL A 31 -12.44 -8.26 -9.60
CA VAL A 31 -11.73 -9.48 -9.20
C VAL A 31 -11.89 -9.76 -7.72
N THR A 32 -11.89 -11.03 -7.36
CA THR A 32 -12.07 -11.47 -5.98
C THR A 32 -10.76 -11.98 -5.40
N PHE A 33 -10.46 -11.58 -4.17
CA PHE A 33 -9.32 -12.11 -3.42
C PHE A 33 -9.49 -13.59 -3.08
N GLN A 34 -8.42 -14.33 -3.25
CA GLN A 34 -8.32 -15.74 -2.87
C GLN A 34 -7.23 -15.90 -1.80
N LYS A 35 -7.44 -16.83 -0.88
CA LYS A 35 -6.48 -17.14 0.18
C LYS A 35 -5.17 -17.63 -0.42
N PHE A 36 -4.07 -17.04 -0.01
CA PHE A 36 -2.73 -17.46 -0.35
C PHE A 36 -2.05 -18.11 0.85
N LYS A 37 -2.23 -19.42 0.99
CA LYS A 37 -1.68 -20.21 2.12
C LYS A 37 -2.01 -19.52 3.47
N SER A 38 -1.02 -19.41 4.38
CA SER A 38 -1.09 -18.67 5.63
C SER A 38 -0.58 -17.22 5.53
N HIS A 39 -0.28 -16.73 4.32
CA HIS A 39 0.40 -15.46 4.13
C HIS A 39 -0.53 -14.29 3.83
N GLY A 40 -1.80 -14.55 3.54
CA GLY A 40 -2.76 -13.50 3.24
C GLY A 40 -3.69 -13.86 2.09
N VAL A 41 -4.10 -12.83 1.34
CA VAL A 41 -4.96 -12.98 0.17
C VAL A 41 -4.35 -12.32 -1.05
N THR A 42 -4.65 -12.87 -2.24
CA THR A 42 -4.18 -12.33 -3.52
C THR A 42 -5.30 -12.34 -4.55
N ALA A 43 -5.25 -11.39 -5.49
CA ALA A 43 -6.07 -11.40 -6.70
C ALA A 43 -5.20 -11.05 -7.91
N ALA A 44 -5.63 -11.45 -9.10
CA ALA A 44 -4.90 -11.16 -10.35
C ALA A 44 -5.78 -10.36 -11.30
N ILE A 45 -5.24 -9.27 -11.82
CA ILE A 45 -5.86 -8.42 -12.84
C ILE A 45 -5.07 -8.59 -14.14
N LYS A 46 -5.74 -8.97 -15.21
CA LYS A 46 -5.17 -8.96 -16.57
C LYS A 46 -5.38 -7.56 -17.14
N HIS A 47 -4.33 -6.74 -17.12
CA HIS A 47 -4.41 -5.38 -17.63
C HIS A 47 -4.37 -5.38 -19.17
N PRO A 48 -5.09 -4.45 -19.85
CA PRO A 48 -5.11 -4.37 -21.33
C PRO A 48 -3.73 -4.18 -21.98
N SER A 49 -2.75 -3.63 -21.24
CA SER A 49 -1.35 -3.54 -21.71
C SER A 49 -0.62 -4.90 -21.81
N GLY A 50 -1.27 -6.01 -21.46
CA GLY A 50 -0.66 -7.33 -21.41
C GLY A 50 0.03 -7.67 -20.07
N VAL A 51 0.16 -6.70 -19.16
CA VAL A 51 0.73 -6.93 -17.82
C VAL A 51 -0.29 -7.64 -16.93
N THR A 52 0.15 -8.62 -16.15
CA THR A 52 -0.66 -9.19 -15.06
C THR A 52 -0.29 -8.52 -13.75
N LEU A 53 -1.22 -7.73 -13.19
CA LEU A 53 -1.07 -7.13 -11.87
C LEU A 53 -1.54 -8.11 -10.79
N ARG A 54 -0.75 -8.30 -9.76
CA ARG A 54 -1.13 -9.11 -8.59
C ARG A 54 -1.37 -8.20 -7.40
N LEU A 55 -2.63 -8.10 -7.02
CA LEU A 55 -3.02 -7.50 -5.76
C LEU A 55 -2.71 -8.46 -4.62
N ALA A 56 -2.27 -7.95 -3.48
CA ALA A 56 -2.05 -8.76 -2.29
C ALA A 56 -2.25 -7.94 -1.01
N ALA A 57 -2.85 -8.59 0.00
CA ALA A 57 -2.96 -8.11 1.36
C ALA A 57 -2.39 -9.16 2.31
N PRO A 58 -1.23 -8.90 2.96
CA PRO A 58 -0.63 -9.79 3.95
C PRO A 58 -1.55 -10.02 5.15
N SER A 59 -1.53 -11.23 5.74
CA SER A 59 -2.32 -11.56 6.93
C SER A 59 -1.56 -11.44 8.25
N SER A 60 -0.33 -10.92 8.21
CA SER A 60 0.49 -10.67 9.40
C SER A 60 0.26 -9.27 9.95
N PHE A 61 0.63 -9.05 11.21
CA PHE A 61 0.73 -7.70 11.75
C PHE A 61 1.79 -6.88 11.01
N MET A 62 1.62 -5.55 11.00
CA MET A 62 2.42 -4.59 10.24
C MET A 62 3.94 -4.83 10.39
N ASN A 63 4.42 -5.00 11.60
CA ASN A 63 5.84 -5.23 11.89
C ASN A 63 6.39 -6.60 11.43
N ARG A 64 5.55 -7.45 10.83
CA ARG A 64 5.88 -8.76 10.26
C ARG A 64 5.44 -8.89 8.80
N SER A 65 5.24 -7.77 8.10
CA SER A 65 4.78 -7.75 6.71
C SER A 65 5.80 -8.36 5.72
N GLY A 66 7.07 -8.36 6.06
CA GLY A 66 8.13 -8.82 5.16
C GLY A 66 8.04 -10.31 4.82
N THR A 67 7.74 -11.18 5.79
CA THR A 67 7.63 -12.62 5.56
C THR A 67 6.58 -12.98 4.51
N PRO A 68 5.30 -12.56 4.64
CA PRO A 68 4.30 -12.86 3.62
C PRO A 68 4.59 -12.19 2.27
N VAL A 69 5.13 -10.96 2.26
CA VAL A 69 5.50 -10.27 1.02
C VAL A 69 6.59 -11.05 0.28
N ALA A 70 7.66 -11.46 0.96
CA ALA A 70 8.74 -12.24 0.36
C ALA A 70 8.23 -13.62 -0.13
N ALA A 71 7.37 -14.29 0.64
CA ALA A 71 6.79 -15.57 0.24
C ALA A 71 5.92 -15.46 -1.02
N MET A 72 5.06 -14.43 -1.10
CA MET A 72 4.23 -14.19 -2.28
C MET A 72 5.07 -13.80 -3.50
N ALA A 73 6.07 -12.95 -3.33
CA ALA A 73 6.99 -12.53 -4.39
C ALA A 73 7.77 -13.73 -4.96
N SER A 74 8.36 -14.54 -4.09
CA SER A 74 9.10 -15.75 -4.47
C SER A 74 8.21 -16.75 -5.20
N PHE A 75 7.02 -17.05 -4.69
CA PHE A 75 6.08 -18.00 -5.31
C PHE A 75 5.70 -17.56 -6.73
N HIS A 76 5.46 -16.27 -6.94
CA HIS A 76 5.09 -15.73 -8.25
C HIS A 76 6.29 -15.32 -9.10
N LYS A 77 7.52 -15.55 -8.62
CA LYS A 77 8.77 -15.17 -9.28
C LYS A 77 8.81 -13.67 -9.63
N ILE A 78 8.33 -12.84 -8.71
CA ILE A 78 8.32 -11.37 -8.86
C ILE A 78 9.57 -10.82 -8.14
N PRO A 79 10.50 -10.19 -8.87
CA PRO A 79 11.67 -9.60 -8.26
C PRO A 79 11.31 -8.32 -7.48
N PRO A 80 12.13 -7.90 -6.48
CA PRO A 80 11.81 -6.77 -5.60
C PRO A 80 11.45 -5.49 -6.33
N GLU A 81 12.13 -5.15 -7.40
CA GLU A 81 11.91 -3.94 -8.20
C GLU A 81 10.56 -3.89 -8.93
N ARG A 82 9.85 -5.02 -9.01
CA ARG A 82 8.48 -5.11 -9.51
C ARG A 82 7.42 -5.18 -8.42
N ILE A 83 7.83 -5.07 -7.16
CA ILE A 83 6.91 -4.97 -6.03
C ILE A 83 6.55 -3.49 -5.84
N ILE A 84 5.27 -3.21 -5.66
CA ILE A 84 4.76 -1.89 -5.28
C ILE A 84 4.06 -2.04 -3.94
N VAL A 85 4.54 -1.35 -2.93
CA VAL A 85 3.99 -1.34 -1.57
C VAL A 85 3.14 -0.09 -1.37
N ILE A 86 1.90 -0.27 -0.95
CA ILE A 86 0.95 0.81 -0.65
C ILE A 86 0.84 0.92 0.86
N HIS A 87 1.10 2.11 1.40
CA HIS A 87 1.18 2.33 2.84
C HIS A 87 0.80 3.77 3.22
N ASP A 88 0.50 3.98 4.50
CA ASP A 88 0.33 5.29 5.11
C ASP A 88 1.65 6.05 5.23
N GLU A 89 1.59 7.36 5.12
CA GLU A 89 2.76 8.23 5.21
C GLU A 89 2.48 9.44 6.10
N LEU A 90 3.23 9.53 7.20
CA LEU A 90 3.12 10.63 8.18
C LEU A 90 3.65 11.97 7.65
N ASP A 91 4.62 11.93 6.73
CA ASP A 91 5.29 13.12 6.22
C ASP A 91 4.57 13.76 5.02
N LEU A 92 3.38 13.27 4.69
CA LEU A 92 2.50 13.84 3.67
C LEU A 92 1.20 14.31 4.31
N GLU A 93 0.70 15.46 3.84
CA GLU A 93 -0.60 15.97 4.25
C GLU A 93 -1.72 14.95 3.98
N PRO A 94 -2.80 14.93 4.79
CA PRO A 94 -3.91 14.04 4.59
C PRO A 94 -4.47 14.12 3.17
N GLY A 95 -4.66 12.98 2.53
CA GLY A 95 -5.19 12.87 1.17
C GLY A 95 -4.16 13.01 0.04
N VAL A 96 -2.94 13.43 0.34
CA VAL A 96 -1.88 13.52 -0.67
C VAL A 96 -1.36 12.13 -1.03
N VAL A 97 -1.25 11.84 -2.33
CA VAL A 97 -0.67 10.59 -2.83
C VAL A 97 0.65 10.88 -3.54
N ARG A 98 1.72 10.19 -3.15
CA ARG A 98 3.03 10.32 -3.79
C ARG A 98 3.60 8.96 -4.14
N LEU A 99 4.16 8.87 -5.34
CA LEU A 99 4.80 7.67 -5.86
C LEU A 99 6.32 7.80 -5.73
N LYS A 100 6.98 6.72 -5.31
CA LYS A 100 8.43 6.69 -5.10
C LYS A 100 8.98 5.31 -5.41
N PHE A 101 10.26 5.25 -5.72
CA PHE A 101 11.02 4.01 -5.78
C PHE A 101 12.17 4.06 -4.78
N GLY A 102 12.36 2.97 -4.05
CA GLY A 102 13.47 2.83 -3.10
C GLY A 102 13.42 3.79 -1.90
N GLY A 103 14.56 3.89 -1.22
CA GLY A 103 14.80 4.82 -0.10
C GLY A 103 14.42 4.27 1.28
N GLY A 104 14.66 5.07 2.32
CA GLY A 104 14.41 4.74 3.72
C GLY A 104 12.95 4.48 4.06
N HIS A 105 12.70 3.90 5.22
CA HIS A 105 11.36 3.51 5.68
C HIS A 105 10.67 4.58 6.55
N ALA A 106 11.31 5.70 6.85
CA ALA A 106 10.76 6.82 7.63
C ALA A 106 10.04 6.39 8.94
N GLY A 107 10.56 5.35 9.61
CA GLY A 107 9.94 4.81 10.82
C GLY A 107 8.79 3.82 10.59
N HIS A 108 8.32 3.63 9.37
CA HIS A 108 7.22 2.70 9.06
C HIS A 108 7.64 1.24 9.24
N ASN A 109 7.08 0.57 10.24
CA ASN A 109 7.48 -0.78 10.63
C ASN A 109 7.30 -1.84 9.54
N GLY A 110 6.25 -1.73 8.74
CA GLY A 110 6.00 -2.64 7.61
C GLY A 110 7.08 -2.52 6.54
N LEU A 111 7.43 -1.30 6.14
CA LEU A 111 8.50 -1.07 5.15
C LEU A 111 9.85 -1.56 5.64
N ARG A 112 10.17 -1.33 6.94
CA ARG A 112 11.40 -1.83 7.56
C ARG A 112 11.51 -3.34 7.46
N ASP A 113 10.43 -4.05 7.81
CA ASP A 113 10.43 -5.52 7.80
C ASP A 113 10.45 -6.07 6.37
N ILE A 114 9.76 -5.44 5.42
CA ILE A 114 9.81 -5.82 4.00
C ILE A 114 11.23 -5.65 3.46
N ALA A 115 11.88 -4.51 3.69
CA ALA A 115 13.25 -4.26 3.24
C ALA A 115 14.23 -5.30 3.83
N ARG A 116 14.06 -5.64 5.12
CA ARG A 116 14.85 -6.67 5.79
C ARG A 116 14.68 -8.05 5.13
N MET A 117 13.44 -8.44 4.83
CA MET A 117 13.14 -9.77 4.28
C MET A 117 13.45 -9.90 2.78
N LEU A 118 13.35 -8.82 2.02
CA LEU A 118 13.74 -8.78 0.60
C LEU A 118 15.25 -8.56 0.41
N GLY A 119 15.97 -8.11 1.44
CA GLY A 119 17.40 -7.78 1.38
C GLY A 119 17.70 -6.49 0.59
N THR A 120 16.68 -5.69 0.26
CA THR A 120 16.80 -4.45 -0.50
C THR A 120 15.68 -3.48 -0.18
N THR A 121 15.90 -2.20 -0.44
CA THR A 121 14.89 -1.15 -0.42
C THR A 121 14.36 -0.82 -1.83
N ASP A 122 14.84 -1.48 -2.87
CA ASP A 122 14.58 -1.18 -4.28
C ASP A 122 13.23 -1.78 -4.73
N PHE A 123 12.17 -1.21 -4.21
CA PHE A 123 10.78 -1.51 -4.59
C PHE A 123 9.96 -0.21 -4.67
N GLY A 124 8.91 -0.27 -5.48
CA GLY A 124 7.98 0.84 -5.65
C GLY A 124 7.14 1.09 -4.40
N ARG A 125 6.73 2.34 -4.21
CA ARG A 125 5.88 2.77 -3.08
C ARG A 125 4.79 3.71 -3.56
N VAL A 126 3.56 3.44 -3.14
CA VAL A 126 2.45 4.39 -3.16
C VAL A 126 2.26 4.87 -1.73
N ARG A 127 2.59 6.13 -1.48
CA ARG A 127 2.55 6.76 -0.17
C ARG A 127 1.25 7.54 -0.06
N VAL A 128 0.39 7.12 0.85
CA VAL A 128 -0.89 7.78 1.13
C VAL A 128 -0.73 8.66 2.37
N GLY A 129 -0.80 9.96 2.19
CA GLY A 129 -0.64 10.92 3.26
C GLY A 129 -1.75 10.82 4.31
N ILE A 130 -1.34 10.78 5.56
CA ILE A 130 -2.22 10.80 6.73
C ILE A 130 -1.92 11.95 7.69
N GLY A 131 -0.87 12.74 7.40
CA GLY A 131 -0.39 13.80 8.28
C GLY A 131 0.30 13.28 9.53
N ARG A 132 0.81 14.20 10.32
CA ARG A 132 1.40 13.92 11.63
C ARG A 132 0.40 14.23 12.75
N PRO A 133 0.46 13.50 13.89
CA PRO A 133 -0.38 13.82 15.03
C PRO A 133 -0.06 15.22 15.58
N GLU A 134 -1.09 15.91 16.04
CA GLU A 134 -0.94 17.16 16.73
C GLU A 134 -0.47 16.95 18.20
N GLY A 135 0.23 17.94 18.72
CA GLY A 135 0.64 17.96 20.12
C GLY A 135 1.65 16.86 20.50
N ARG A 136 1.34 16.09 21.55
CA ARG A 136 2.25 15.07 22.12
C ARG A 136 1.81 13.63 21.82
N MET A 137 0.86 13.41 20.95
CA MET A 137 0.38 12.05 20.62
C MET A 137 1.51 11.27 19.95
N PRO A 138 1.85 10.06 20.44
CA PRO A 138 2.84 9.21 19.78
C PRO A 138 2.38 8.83 18.36
N PRO A 139 3.27 8.83 17.35
CA PRO A 139 2.94 8.38 15.98
C PRO A 139 2.33 6.98 15.92
N ALA A 140 2.78 6.07 16.80
CA ALA A 140 2.24 4.71 16.86
C ALA A 140 0.75 4.67 17.22
N ASP A 141 0.30 5.54 18.14
CA ASP A 141 -1.11 5.63 18.53
C ASP A 141 -1.93 6.31 17.43
N PHE A 142 -1.36 7.32 16.77
CA PHE A 142 -2.00 8.02 15.68
C PHE A 142 -2.32 7.13 14.48
N VAL A 143 -1.36 6.31 14.03
CA VAL A 143 -1.59 5.41 12.90
C VAL A 143 -2.59 4.30 13.21
N LEU A 144 -2.73 3.91 14.47
CA LEU A 144 -3.75 2.97 14.95
C LEU A 144 -5.10 3.65 15.23
N GLY A 145 -5.15 4.98 15.18
CA GLY A 145 -6.39 5.75 15.24
C GLY A 145 -7.18 5.67 13.94
N ARG A 146 -8.51 5.88 14.06
CA ARG A 146 -9.41 5.96 12.91
C ARG A 146 -9.27 7.32 12.22
N PHE A 147 -9.59 7.37 10.95
CA PHE A 147 -9.81 8.63 10.23
C PHE A 147 -10.97 9.40 10.87
N SER A 148 -10.88 10.72 10.89
CA SER A 148 -12.00 11.60 11.27
C SER A 148 -13.14 11.51 10.25
N ALA A 149 -14.31 12.03 10.57
CA ALA A 149 -15.45 12.03 9.65
C ALA A 149 -15.13 12.76 8.34
N ALA A 150 -14.44 13.90 8.42
CA ALA A 150 -14.04 14.67 7.24
C ALA A 150 -13.00 13.92 6.38
N GLU A 151 -12.03 13.26 7.02
CA GLU A 151 -11.07 12.41 6.30
C GLU A 151 -11.76 11.21 5.63
N GLU A 152 -12.70 10.53 6.32
CA GLU A 152 -13.46 9.40 5.75
C GLU A 152 -14.33 9.82 4.56
N GLU A 153 -14.89 11.02 4.55
CA GLU A 153 -15.64 11.57 3.42
C GLU A 153 -14.75 11.77 2.18
N ALA A 154 -13.54 12.25 2.36
CA ALA A 154 -12.59 12.48 1.27
C ALA A 154 -11.87 11.18 0.81
N LEU A 155 -11.82 10.17 1.68
CA LEU A 155 -10.97 9.00 1.51
C LEU A 155 -11.26 8.17 0.24
N PRO A 156 -12.52 7.98 -0.24
CA PRO A 156 -12.78 7.23 -1.47
C PRO A 156 -11.98 7.74 -2.67
N ALA A 157 -11.95 9.06 -2.91
CA ALA A 157 -11.19 9.66 -4.00
C ALA A 157 -9.67 9.43 -3.84
N VAL A 158 -9.17 9.49 -2.60
CA VAL A 158 -7.75 9.23 -2.29
C VAL A 158 -7.39 7.77 -2.57
N LEU A 159 -8.24 6.82 -2.17
CA LEU A 159 -8.03 5.40 -2.41
C LEU A 159 -8.01 5.07 -3.91
N GLU A 160 -8.95 5.65 -4.68
CA GLU A 160 -8.96 5.51 -6.14
C GLU A 160 -7.71 6.10 -6.78
N LEU A 161 -7.28 7.29 -6.35
CA LEU A 161 -6.06 7.91 -6.85
C LEU A 161 -4.82 7.06 -6.54
N ALA A 162 -4.72 6.51 -5.33
CA ALA A 162 -3.64 5.62 -4.94
C ALA A 162 -3.65 4.30 -5.75
N CYS A 163 -4.83 3.75 -6.02
CA CYS A 163 -5.00 2.58 -6.88
C CYS A 163 -4.51 2.87 -8.31
N ARG A 164 -4.95 3.96 -8.92
CA ARG A 164 -4.49 4.41 -10.25
C ARG A 164 -2.98 4.65 -10.27
N GLY A 165 -2.42 5.17 -9.17
CA GLY A 165 -0.98 5.36 -9.01
C GLY A 165 -0.20 4.04 -9.02
N ALA A 166 -0.69 3.04 -8.31
CA ALA A 166 -0.09 1.71 -8.30
C ALA A 166 -0.14 1.05 -9.70
N GLU A 167 -1.28 1.17 -10.39
CA GLU A 167 -1.48 0.65 -11.73
C GLU A 167 -0.54 1.34 -12.75
N ALA A 168 -0.51 2.67 -12.75
CA ALA A 168 0.36 3.46 -13.63
C ALA A 168 1.85 3.14 -13.41
N MET A 169 2.29 3.01 -12.15
CA MET A 169 3.68 2.58 -11.87
C MET A 169 4.01 1.22 -12.46
N ALA A 170 3.06 0.28 -12.41
CA ALA A 170 3.28 -1.08 -12.91
C ALA A 170 3.23 -1.20 -14.44
N THR A 171 2.51 -0.32 -15.12
CA THR A 171 2.25 -0.39 -16.56
C THR A 171 3.01 0.63 -17.39
N GLU A 172 3.26 1.82 -16.84
CA GLU A 172 3.88 2.96 -17.52
C GLU A 172 5.26 3.33 -16.95
N GLY A 173 5.58 2.81 -15.76
CA GLY A 173 6.81 3.13 -15.01
C GLY A 173 6.67 4.37 -14.11
N LEU A 174 7.66 4.56 -13.23
CA LEU A 174 7.58 5.56 -12.16
C LEU A 174 7.43 6.99 -12.68
N LEU A 175 8.24 7.41 -13.64
CA LEU A 175 8.28 8.81 -14.07
C LEU A 175 6.94 9.24 -14.72
N ALA A 176 6.40 8.42 -15.62
CA ALA A 176 5.12 8.68 -16.25
C ALA A 176 3.98 8.68 -15.22
N ALA A 177 4.00 7.72 -14.29
CA ALA A 177 3.03 7.65 -13.20
C ALA A 177 3.09 8.88 -12.28
N GLN A 178 4.28 9.39 -11.95
CA GLN A 178 4.44 10.60 -11.15
C GLN A 178 3.86 11.83 -11.86
N GLN A 179 4.15 12.01 -13.14
CA GLN A 179 3.62 13.13 -13.93
C GLN A 179 2.08 13.12 -13.98
N ARG A 180 1.49 11.94 -13.97
CA ARG A 180 0.04 11.76 -14.04
C ARG A 180 -0.67 11.90 -12.68
N ILE A 181 -0.05 11.45 -11.60
CA ILE A 181 -0.70 11.33 -10.28
C ILE A 181 -0.39 12.55 -9.38
N HIS A 182 0.86 13.01 -9.33
CA HIS A 182 1.26 14.06 -8.39
C HIS A 182 0.50 15.40 -8.55
N PRO A 183 0.11 15.83 -9.76
CA PRO A 183 -0.68 17.05 -9.93
C PRO A 183 -2.13 16.94 -9.42
N LEU A 184 -2.62 15.72 -9.18
CA LEU A 184 -4.01 15.46 -8.77
C LEU A 184 -4.18 15.38 -7.24
N SER A 185 -3.09 15.55 -6.47
CA SER A 185 -3.09 15.37 -5.01
C SER A 185 -2.23 16.39 -4.27
#